data_d2ee267cfe57a7ff73e8f0b53e7afea0
#
_entry.id   d2ee267cfe57a7ff73e8f0b53e7afea0
#
_cell.length_a   1.000
_cell.length_b   1.000
_cell.length_c   1.000
_cell.angle_alpha   90.00
_cell.angle_beta   90.00
_cell.angle_gamma   90.00
#
_symmetry.space_group_name_H-M   'P 1'
#
loop_
_entity.id
_entity.type
_entity.pdbx_description
1 polymer ?
#
loop_
_entity_poly.entity_id
_entity_poly.type
_entity_poly.pdbx_seq_one_letter_code
_entity_poly.pdbx_strand_id
1 'polypeptide(L)'
;MSMLTRRRLLSRAALSATAGATGAGLRVGGTAATAAVSGGLATGCDAGTDPDTDPTDGPRGDLRFPTGFRWGAATSAYQVEGATKEDGRGESVWDTFSRTPGRTRNGDTGDIAADHYHRYADDLDLMRDLGLRSYRFSISWPRIQPDGTGTPNQRGLDFYRRLVDGLHERGISPMATLFHWDLPQTLQDAGGWENRDTAYRFAEYAELLYRGLGDRIPVWLTINEPKTVVQNGYLHGHHAPGFQDPQAAYLVAHHLQLGHGLAVEALRATGSDARIGPALNLHPCYPADDSAEATRASHLYDGYENRLYLDSILKGSYPADVLADLGPDSRMARGIRDGDLKIISAPIDLLAVQYYTPYYVTATGDTVTRWPTSQADWQQIYPDGMYDILTRVTRDYGPVPLTVTENGLPQADTLSADGTVDDSGRISFLRDHMAAAHRAVTDGVPLESYHVWSLLDNFEWAEGYDQRWGLVYVDYPTQRRVPKRSALWYREVIRANGL
;
A
#
# COMPACT_ATOMS: atom_id res chain seq x y z
N MET A 1 -25.13 9.98 21.66
CA MET A 1 -23.97 10.85 21.36
C MET A 1 -24.44 12.01 20.48
N SER A 2 -24.04 13.26 20.80
CA SER A 2 -24.53 14.44 20.08
C SER A 2 -23.87 14.59 18.69
N MET A 3 -24.53 15.23 17.74
CA MET A 3 -24.01 15.54 16.38
C MET A 3 -22.62 16.22 16.40
N LEU A 4 -22.22 16.88 17.48
CA LEU A 4 -20.92 17.50 17.69
C LEU A 4 -19.78 16.47 17.85
N THR A 5 -20.06 15.30 18.43
CA THR A 5 -19.10 14.20 18.58
C THR A 5 -18.88 13.47 17.26
N ARG A 6 -19.94 13.31 16.43
CA ARG A 6 -19.85 12.73 15.09
C ARG A 6 -18.99 13.58 14.14
N ARG A 7 -19.11 14.90 14.17
CA ARG A 7 -18.26 15.80 13.37
C ARG A 7 -16.79 15.76 13.81
N ARG A 8 -16.50 15.52 15.08
CA ARG A 8 -15.12 15.46 15.59
C ARG A 8 -14.39 14.14 15.26
N LEU A 9 -15.06 13.01 15.28
CA LEU A 9 -14.50 11.72 14.85
C LEU A 9 -14.11 11.72 13.36
N LEU A 10 -14.91 12.35 12.51
CA LEU A 10 -14.68 12.44 11.07
C LEU A 10 -13.67 13.54 10.66
N SER A 11 -13.38 14.54 11.53
CA SER A 11 -12.56 15.70 11.17
C SER A 11 -11.14 15.71 11.77
N ARG A 12 -10.77 14.79 12.66
CA ARG A 12 -9.51 14.84 13.42
C ARG A 12 -8.45 13.80 13.06
N ALA A 13 -8.74 12.81 12.23
CA ALA A 13 -7.70 11.96 11.65
C ALA A 13 -6.75 12.69 10.67
N ALA A 14 -6.94 14.02 10.51
CA ALA A 14 -6.25 14.85 9.51
C ALA A 14 -5.26 15.89 10.09
N LEU A 15 -4.85 15.82 11.36
CA LEU A 15 -4.05 16.87 12.00
C LEU A 15 -2.60 16.48 12.31
N SER A 16 -2.01 15.54 11.60
CA SER A 16 -0.58 15.25 11.73
C SER A 16 0.29 15.65 10.53
N ALA A 17 -0.21 16.42 9.59
CA ALA A 17 0.54 16.77 8.37
C ALA A 17 0.55 18.28 8.03
N THR A 18 0.64 19.18 9.02
CA THR A 18 1.00 20.58 8.69
C THR A 18 1.59 21.30 9.92
N ALA A 19 2.90 21.22 10.08
CA ALA A 19 3.67 22.23 10.82
C ALA A 19 5.09 22.30 10.25
N GLY A 20 5.28 23.13 9.25
CA GLY A 20 6.61 23.40 8.72
C GLY A 20 6.61 24.57 7.76
N ALA A 21 6.55 25.79 8.28
CA ALA A 21 7.27 26.95 7.71
C ALA A 21 6.87 28.24 8.44
N THR A 22 7.69 28.72 9.35
CA THR A 22 8.18 30.10 9.37
C THR A 22 9.26 30.19 10.43
N GLY A 23 10.47 30.48 10.01
CA GLY A 23 11.59 30.77 10.90
C GLY A 23 11.58 32.22 11.35
N ALA A 24 11.90 32.44 12.62
CA ALA A 24 12.61 33.63 13.07
C ALA A 24 13.21 33.33 14.46
N GLY A 25 14.51 33.48 14.58
CA GLY A 25 15.24 33.14 15.78
C GLY A 25 15.04 34.15 16.92
N LEU A 26 15.18 33.63 18.13
CA LEU A 26 15.72 34.39 19.27
C LEU A 26 16.43 33.42 20.22
N ARG A 27 17.71 33.69 20.46
CA ARG A 27 18.51 33.05 21.53
C ARG A 27 18.22 33.71 22.86
N VAL A 28 17.93 32.94 23.91
CA VAL A 28 18.28 33.29 25.28
C VAL A 28 18.62 32.01 26.05
N GLY A 29 19.74 32.01 26.70
CA GLY A 29 20.26 30.90 27.49
C GLY A 29 19.68 30.87 28.91
N GLY A 30 19.85 29.74 29.60
CA GLY A 30 19.48 29.59 31.02
C GLY A 30 19.65 28.16 31.52
N THR A 31 20.81 27.85 32.04
CA THR A 31 21.23 26.97 33.15
C THR A 31 20.39 25.76 33.61
N ALA A 32 21.13 24.70 33.82
CA ALA A 32 20.81 23.40 34.36
C ALA A 32 20.21 23.39 35.78
N ALA A 33 19.38 22.38 36.05
CA ALA A 33 19.23 21.80 37.39
C ALA A 33 18.95 20.28 37.26
N THR A 34 19.87 19.51 37.78
CA THR A 34 19.81 18.07 38.02
C THR A 34 18.88 17.76 39.19
N ALA A 35 17.99 16.79 39.01
CA ALA A 35 17.38 16.07 40.13
C ALA A 35 17.33 14.57 39.79
N ALA A 36 18.13 13.83 40.58
CA ALA A 36 18.10 12.36 40.59
C ALA A 36 16.95 11.88 41.49
N VAL A 37 16.18 10.93 41.03
CA VAL A 37 15.34 10.06 41.86
C VAL A 37 15.59 8.61 41.47
N SER A 38 16.06 7.86 42.44
CA SER A 38 16.35 6.43 42.41
C SER A 38 15.09 5.60 42.68
N GLY A 39 14.99 4.45 42.03
CA GLY A 39 14.39 3.27 42.63
C GLY A 39 13.30 2.56 41.87
N GLY A 40 13.55 1.30 41.55
CA GLY A 40 12.51 0.30 41.28
C GLY A 40 12.85 -0.68 40.16
N LEU A 41 13.46 -1.80 40.51
CA LEU A 41 13.71 -2.96 39.65
C LEU A 41 12.39 -3.58 39.17
N ALA A 42 12.21 -3.73 37.85
CA ALA A 42 11.35 -4.73 37.25
C ALA A 42 12.18 -5.47 36.20
N THR A 43 12.33 -6.75 36.40
CA THR A 43 13.06 -7.70 35.53
C THR A 43 12.30 -7.87 34.22
N GLY A 44 12.77 -7.21 33.15
CA GLY A 44 12.36 -7.47 31.78
C GLY A 44 13.39 -8.40 31.14
N CYS A 45 12.95 -9.40 30.41
CA CYS A 45 13.80 -10.27 29.61
C CYS A 45 14.52 -9.44 28.55
N ASP A 46 15.82 -9.30 28.76
CA ASP A 46 16.75 -8.66 27.85
C ASP A 46 17.02 -9.61 26.68
N ALA A 47 16.42 -9.36 25.54
CA ALA A 47 16.92 -9.90 24.29
C ALA A 47 18.14 -9.07 23.91
N GLY A 48 19.30 -9.50 24.39
CA GLY A 48 20.57 -8.85 24.14
C GLY A 48 20.84 -8.72 22.64
N THR A 49 20.69 -7.52 22.12
CA THR A 49 21.32 -7.14 20.87
C THR A 49 22.81 -6.97 21.15
N ASP A 50 23.62 -7.86 20.59
CA ASP A 50 25.07 -7.77 20.62
C ASP A 50 25.48 -6.45 19.92
N PRO A 51 26.13 -5.48 20.61
CA PRO A 51 26.43 -4.17 20.02
C PRO A 51 27.53 -4.19 18.96
N ASP A 52 28.16 -5.34 18.69
CA ASP A 52 29.26 -5.49 17.73
C ASP A 52 28.84 -6.10 16.38
N THR A 53 27.55 -6.34 16.13
CA THR A 53 27.13 -6.83 14.82
C THR A 53 26.87 -5.68 13.88
N ASP A 54 27.70 -5.53 12.85
CA ASP A 54 27.43 -4.65 11.70
C ASP A 54 26.06 -5.06 11.12
N PRO A 55 25.05 -4.16 11.07
CA PRO A 55 23.73 -4.45 10.51
C PRO A 55 23.76 -4.90 9.03
N THR A 56 24.95 -4.93 8.44
CA THR A 56 25.22 -5.41 7.07
C THR A 56 25.74 -6.85 7.01
N ASP A 57 25.93 -7.53 8.16
CA ASP A 57 26.15 -8.97 8.15
C ASP A 57 24.97 -9.62 7.44
N GLY A 58 25.27 -10.41 6.41
CA GLY A 58 24.26 -11.11 5.62
C GLY A 58 23.38 -12.02 6.48
N PRO A 59 22.25 -12.48 5.94
CA PRO A 59 21.32 -13.33 6.66
C PRO A 59 22.07 -14.52 7.27
N ARG A 60 21.90 -14.75 8.58
CA ARG A 60 22.53 -15.87 9.29
C ARG A 60 21.88 -17.22 8.98
N GLY A 61 20.77 -17.21 8.19
CA GLY A 61 20.08 -18.40 7.73
C GLY A 61 19.28 -19.17 8.80
N ASP A 62 19.10 -18.57 9.99
CA ASP A 62 18.42 -19.23 11.11
C ASP A 62 16.89 -19.21 10.98
N LEU A 63 16.33 -18.22 10.27
CA LEU A 63 14.88 -18.06 10.03
C LEU A 63 14.55 -18.39 8.57
N ARG A 64 14.38 -19.67 8.25
CA ARG A 64 14.07 -20.11 6.88
C ARG A 64 12.56 -20.11 6.62
N PHE A 65 12.17 -19.52 5.52
CA PHE A 65 10.79 -19.58 5.02
C PHE A 65 10.51 -20.92 4.30
N PRO A 66 9.23 -21.30 4.15
CA PRO A 66 8.87 -22.55 3.48
C PRO A 66 9.46 -22.65 2.07
N THR A 67 9.72 -23.89 1.63
CA THR A 67 10.12 -24.12 0.25
C THR A 67 9.06 -23.63 -0.71
N GLY A 68 9.46 -22.86 -1.73
CA GLY A 68 8.55 -22.25 -2.69
C GLY A 68 8.03 -20.86 -2.29
N PHE A 69 8.45 -20.34 -1.12
CA PHE A 69 8.17 -18.96 -0.73
C PHE A 69 8.74 -17.98 -1.76
N ARG A 70 7.94 -16.98 -2.16
CA ARG A 70 8.32 -16.07 -3.24
C ARG A 70 8.75 -14.71 -2.67
N TRP A 71 9.98 -14.35 -2.95
CA TRP A 71 10.53 -13.04 -2.64
C TRP A 71 10.40 -12.12 -3.83
N GLY A 72 9.88 -10.91 -3.61
CA GLY A 72 9.60 -9.96 -4.66
C GLY A 72 9.79 -8.51 -4.25
N ALA A 73 9.52 -7.63 -5.19
CA ALA A 73 9.36 -6.19 -4.97
C ALA A 73 8.14 -5.69 -5.72
N ALA A 74 7.66 -4.52 -5.33
CA ALA A 74 6.47 -3.92 -5.90
C ALA A 74 6.74 -2.52 -6.47
N THR A 75 5.93 -2.11 -7.44
CA THR A 75 5.79 -0.73 -7.92
C THR A 75 4.35 -0.47 -8.34
N SER A 76 4.02 0.80 -8.66
CA SER A 76 2.76 1.13 -9.35
C SER A 76 3.01 1.96 -10.60
N ALA A 77 2.09 1.86 -11.56
CA ALA A 77 2.23 2.46 -12.88
C ALA A 77 2.48 3.97 -12.84
N TYR A 78 1.61 4.74 -12.19
CA TYR A 78 1.77 6.20 -12.13
C TYR A 78 3.05 6.65 -11.43
N GLN A 79 3.50 5.87 -10.44
CA GLN A 79 4.68 6.19 -9.63
C GLN A 79 6.02 5.93 -10.34
N VAL A 80 6.07 5.00 -11.30
CA VAL A 80 7.34 4.64 -11.95
C VAL A 80 7.39 4.83 -13.46
N GLU A 81 6.27 4.71 -14.17
CA GLU A 81 6.28 4.62 -15.64
C GLU A 81 6.73 5.91 -16.33
N GLY A 82 6.17 7.06 -15.92
CA GLY A 82 6.26 8.27 -16.71
C GLY A 82 5.50 8.15 -18.03
N ALA A 83 6.03 8.75 -19.10
CA ALA A 83 5.47 8.69 -20.45
C ALA A 83 3.95 9.00 -20.49
N THR A 84 3.51 9.99 -19.70
CA THR A 84 2.08 10.28 -19.46
C THR A 84 1.34 10.79 -20.69
N LYS A 85 2.06 11.21 -21.74
CA LYS A 85 1.50 11.72 -23.01
C LYS A 85 1.90 10.88 -24.22
N GLU A 86 2.45 9.68 -24.00
CA GLU A 86 2.96 8.85 -25.07
C GLU A 86 2.03 7.70 -25.42
N ASP A 87 2.16 7.21 -26.64
CA ASP A 87 1.45 6.05 -27.18
C ASP A 87 -0.08 6.04 -26.97
N GLY A 88 -0.67 7.24 -26.92
CA GLY A 88 -2.12 7.41 -26.80
C GLY A 88 -2.67 7.15 -25.40
N ARG A 89 -1.85 7.23 -24.35
CA ARG A 89 -2.32 7.21 -22.97
C ARG A 89 -3.22 8.42 -22.70
N GLY A 90 -4.39 8.20 -22.09
CA GLY A 90 -5.27 9.24 -21.58
C GLY A 90 -4.79 9.82 -20.25
N GLU A 91 -5.38 10.93 -19.82
CA GLU A 91 -5.11 11.51 -18.50
C GLU A 91 -5.79 10.72 -17.39
N SER A 92 -5.11 10.59 -16.24
CA SER A 92 -5.66 10.08 -14.99
C SER A 92 -6.00 11.22 -14.02
N VAL A 93 -6.73 10.89 -12.97
CA VAL A 93 -6.97 11.81 -11.84
C VAL A 93 -5.66 12.30 -11.21
N TRP A 94 -4.59 11.50 -11.25
CA TRP A 94 -3.29 11.88 -10.73
C TRP A 94 -2.53 12.85 -11.64
N ASP A 95 -2.71 12.76 -12.97
CA ASP A 95 -2.17 13.77 -13.89
C ASP A 95 -2.78 15.15 -13.61
N THR A 96 -4.09 15.22 -13.45
CA THR A 96 -4.81 16.46 -13.11
C THR A 96 -4.44 16.97 -11.72
N PHE A 97 -4.40 16.08 -10.73
CA PHE A 97 -4.11 16.44 -9.35
C PHE A 97 -2.67 16.95 -9.19
N SER A 98 -1.68 16.24 -9.67
CA SER A 98 -0.26 16.60 -9.50
C SER A 98 0.11 17.90 -10.24
N ARG A 99 -0.56 18.21 -11.35
CA ARG A 99 -0.37 19.47 -12.08
C ARG A 99 -1.16 20.64 -11.48
N THR A 100 -2.03 20.38 -10.50
CA THR A 100 -2.75 21.45 -9.78
C THR A 100 -1.82 22.06 -8.72
N PRO A 101 -1.58 23.38 -8.75
CA PRO A 101 -0.66 24.04 -7.82
C PRO A 101 -0.99 23.75 -6.35
N GLY A 102 0.06 23.38 -5.57
CA GLY A 102 -0.05 23.12 -4.13
C GLY A 102 -0.62 21.75 -3.76
N ARG A 103 -0.85 20.85 -4.73
CA ARG A 103 -1.36 19.51 -4.46
C ARG A 103 -0.25 18.48 -4.19
N THR A 104 0.93 18.71 -4.74
CA THR A 104 2.12 17.88 -4.51
C THR A 104 3.25 18.74 -3.97
N ARG A 105 4.15 18.13 -3.23
CA ARG A 105 5.35 18.79 -2.74
C ARG A 105 6.20 19.25 -3.94
N ASN A 106 6.75 20.45 -3.86
CA ASN A 106 7.54 21.10 -4.91
C ASN A 106 6.82 21.27 -6.27
N GLY A 107 5.53 20.92 -6.38
CA GLY A 107 4.84 20.85 -7.66
C GLY A 107 5.30 19.66 -8.52
N ASP A 108 5.83 18.62 -7.91
CA ASP A 108 6.30 17.42 -8.59
C ASP A 108 5.14 16.69 -9.29
N THR A 109 5.42 16.05 -10.42
CA THR A 109 4.45 15.28 -11.21
C THR A 109 5.00 13.90 -11.55
N GLY A 110 4.11 12.96 -11.89
CA GLY A 110 4.49 11.64 -12.40
C GLY A 110 4.86 11.62 -13.89
N ASP A 111 5.04 12.78 -14.55
CA ASP A 111 5.20 12.86 -16.01
C ASP A 111 6.43 12.09 -16.53
N ILE A 112 7.51 12.05 -15.76
CA ILE A 112 8.72 11.27 -16.04
C ILE A 112 8.87 10.13 -15.04
N ALA A 113 8.59 10.40 -13.76
CA ALA A 113 8.72 9.46 -12.64
C ALA A 113 10.11 8.79 -12.62
N ALA A 114 10.17 7.46 -12.65
CA ALA A 114 11.40 6.70 -12.81
C ALA A 114 11.66 6.27 -14.26
N ASP A 115 10.93 6.81 -15.23
CA ASP A 115 11.08 6.50 -16.66
C ASP A 115 11.04 4.98 -16.98
N HIS A 116 10.30 4.22 -16.17
CA HIS A 116 10.21 2.76 -16.32
C HIS A 116 9.61 2.35 -17.67
N TYR A 117 8.73 3.18 -18.25
CA TYR A 117 8.13 2.92 -19.54
C TYR A 117 9.18 2.70 -20.64
N HIS A 118 10.26 3.48 -20.64
CA HIS A 118 11.36 3.34 -21.60
C HIS A 118 12.47 2.40 -21.13
N ARG A 119 12.63 2.25 -19.80
CA ARG A 119 13.76 1.52 -19.18
C ARG A 119 13.37 0.18 -18.58
N TYR A 120 12.15 -0.30 -18.84
CA TYR A 120 11.67 -1.55 -18.24
C TYR A 120 12.61 -2.73 -18.48
N ALA A 121 13.27 -2.82 -19.64
CA ALA A 121 14.18 -3.93 -19.95
C ALA A 121 15.41 -3.93 -19.02
N ASP A 122 16.01 -2.76 -18.77
CA ASP A 122 17.12 -2.59 -17.84
C ASP A 122 16.67 -2.87 -16.39
N ASP A 123 15.48 -2.40 -16.03
CA ASP A 123 14.91 -2.64 -14.71
C ASP A 123 14.60 -4.14 -14.49
N LEU A 124 14.17 -4.88 -15.51
CA LEU A 124 14.00 -6.32 -15.46
C LEU A 124 15.34 -7.07 -15.30
N ASP A 125 16.39 -6.64 -15.97
CA ASP A 125 17.73 -7.19 -15.78
C ASP A 125 18.22 -6.96 -14.34
N LEU A 126 18.00 -5.77 -13.80
CA LEU A 126 18.29 -5.46 -12.41
C LEU A 126 17.54 -6.36 -11.43
N MET A 127 16.24 -6.60 -11.65
CA MET A 127 15.45 -7.53 -10.83
C MET A 127 16.03 -8.95 -10.85
N ARG A 128 16.42 -9.46 -12.03
CA ARG A 128 17.09 -10.76 -12.17
C ARG A 128 18.40 -10.79 -11.37
N ASP A 129 19.21 -9.75 -11.47
CA ASP A 129 20.54 -9.67 -10.82
C ASP A 129 20.40 -9.55 -9.30
N LEU A 130 19.31 -8.98 -8.81
CA LEU A 130 18.89 -9.00 -7.41
C LEU A 130 18.27 -10.33 -6.97
N GLY A 131 18.02 -11.25 -7.91
CA GLY A 131 17.47 -12.57 -7.62
C GLY A 131 15.97 -12.60 -7.33
N LEU A 132 15.21 -11.55 -7.65
CA LEU A 132 13.77 -11.50 -7.44
C LEU A 132 13.07 -12.66 -8.14
N ARG A 133 12.08 -13.25 -7.49
CA ARG A 133 11.26 -14.35 -7.99
C ARG A 133 9.84 -13.94 -8.35
N SER A 134 9.43 -12.78 -7.90
CA SER A 134 8.13 -12.19 -8.22
C SER A 134 8.26 -10.68 -8.34
N TYR A 135 7.50 -10.11 -9.25
CA TYR A 135 7.37 -8.66 -9.38
C TYR A 135 5.90 -8.28 -9.42
N ARG A 136 5.50 -7.45 -8.46
CA ARG A 136 4.18 -6.84 -8.43
C ARG A 136 4.24 -5.47 -9.11
N PHE A 137 3.38 -5.26 -10.09
CA PHE A 137 3.21 -3.98 -10.79
C PHE A 137 1.73 -3.69 -11.00
N SER A 138 1.37 -2.45 -11.23
CA SER A 138 0.01 -2.13 -11.65
C SER A 138 -0.06 -1.84 -13.14
N ILE A 139 -1.26 -2.00 -13.71
CA ILE A 139 -1.54 -1.67 -15.10
C ILE A 139 -2.30 -0.34 -15.11
N SER A 140 -1.78 0.65 -15.82
CA SER A 140 -2.40 1.97 -15.92
C SER A 140 -3.68 1.90 -16.75
N TRP A 141 -4.83 2.10 -16.11
CA TRP A 141 -6.13 2.08 -16.80
C TRP A 141 -6.17 3.08 -17.97
N PRO A 142 -5.77 4.37 -17.80
CA PRO A 142 -5.78 5.31 -18.93
C PRO A 142 -4.77 4.98 -20.04
N ARG A 143 -3.77 4.11 -19.79
CA ARG A 143 -2.89 3.61 -20.87
C ARG A 143 -3.58 2.54 -21.72
N ILE A 144 -4.47 1.76 -21.12
CA ILE A 144 -5.23 0.71 -21.78
C ILE A 144 -6.51 1.24 -22.41
N GLN A 145 -7.27 2.03 -21.67
CA GLN A 145 -8.50 2.70 -22.14
C GLN A 145 -8.38 4.20 -21.82
N PRO A 146 -7.89 5.01 -22.76
CA PRO A 146 -7.64 6.45 -22.55
C PRO A 146 -8.85 7.22 -22.03
N ASP A 147 -10.04 6.84 -22.49
CA ASP A 147 -11.32 7.44 -22.06
C ASP A 147 -12.04 6.59 -20.99
N GLY A 148 -11.36 5.61 -20.42
CA GLY A 148 -11.92 4.70 -19.40
C GLY A 148 -12.93 3.69 -19.95
N THR A 149 -13.21 3.68 -21.23
CA THR A 149 -14.18 2.79 -21.89
C THR A 149 -13.75 2.45 -23.32
N GLY A 150 -14.47 1.52 -23.95
CA GLY A 150 -14.27 1.17 -25.37
C GLY A 150 -13.12 0.18 -25.63
N THR A 151 -12.65 0.17 -26.87
CA THR A 151 -11.61 -0.76 -27.30
C THR A 151 -10.25 -0.40 -26.68
N PRO A 152 -9.38 -1.41 -26.43
CA PRO A 152 -8.09 -1.15 -25.84
C PRO A 152 -7.18 -0.34 -26.77
N ASN A 153 -6.41 0.57 -26.19
CA ASN A 153 -5.26 1.16 -26.84
C ASN A 153 -4.19 0.06 -27.01
N GLN A 154 -3.99 -0.36 -28.25
CA GLN A 154 -3.13 -1.49 -28.57
C GLN A 154 -1.67 -1.23 -28.16
N ARG A 155 -1.17 0.01 -28.30
CA ARG A 155 0.22 0.35 -27.91
C ARG A 155 0.42 0.19 -26.41
N GLY A 156 -0.57 0.62 -25.59
CA GLY A 156 -0.54 0.43 -24.16
C GLY A 156 -0.56 -1.05 -23.76
N LEU A 157 -1.43 -1.85 -24.40
CA LEU A 157 -1.49 -3.29 -24.16
C LEU A 157 -0.19 -4.01 -24.57
N ASP A 158 0.43 -3.61 -25.67
CA ASP A 158 1.69 -4.17 -26.15
C ASP A 158 2.86 -3.84 -25.25
N PHE A 159 2.86 -2.68 -24.56
CA PHE A 159 3.84 -2.38 -23.51
C PHE A 159 3.78 -3.42 -22.38
N TYR A 160 2.60 -3.68 -21.83
CA TYR A 160 2.48 -4.68 -20.76
C TYR A 160 2.74 -6.11 -21.23
N ARG A 161 2.46 -6.45 -22.49
CA ARG A 161 2.88 -7.73 -23.07
C ARG A 161 4.39 -7.88 -23.05
N ARG A 162 5.12 -6.87 -23.52
CA ARG A 162 6.60 -6.89 -23.51
C ARG A 162 7.14 -6.97 -22.08
N LEU A 163 6.53 -6.24 -21.13
CA LEU A 163 6.93 -6.29 -19.72
C LEU A 163 6.76 -7.71 -19.15
N VAL A 164 5.59 -8.32 -19.38
CA VAL A 164 5.28 -9.67 -18.88
C VAL A 164 6.15 -10.73 -19.54
N ASP A 165 6.35 -10.66 -20.86
CA ASP A 165 7.24 -11.56 -21.58
C ASP A 165 8.67 -11.46 -21.04
N GLY A 166 9.17 -10.22 -20.84
CA GLY A 166 10.50 -9.98 -20.29
C GLY A 166 10.68 -10.48 -18.84
N LEU A 167 9.62 -10.49 -18.03
CA LEU A 167 9.63 -11.10 -16.70
C LEU A 167 9.78 -12.62 -16.80
N HIS A 168 8.99 -13.27 -17.65
CA HIS A 168 9.07 -14.71 -17.85
C HIS A 168 10.44 -15.16 -18.39
N GLU A 169 11.01 -14.44 -19.34
CA GLU A 169 12.35 -14.69 -19.86
C GLU A 169 13.43 -14.68 -18.77
N ARG A 170 13.19 -13.95 -17.68
CA ARG A 170 14.10 -13.84 -16.52
C ARG A 170 13.70 -14.72 -15.34
N GLY A 171 12.67 -15.57 -15.49
CA GLY A 171 12.18 -16.45 -14.44
C GLY A 171 11.51 -15.72 -13.26
N ILE A 172 10.98 -14.52 -13.50
CA ILE A 172 10.27 -13.68 -12.52
C ILE A 172 8.77 -13.83 -12.76
N SER A 173 8.03 -14.25 -11.73
CA SER A 173 6.57 -14.39 -11.80
C SER A 173 5.88 -13.03 -11.76
N PRO A 174 5.06 -12.65 -12.75
CA PRO A 174 4.30 -11.41 -12.72
C PRO A 174 3.12 -11.50 -11.76
N MET A 175 2.86 -10.41 -11.02
CA MET A 175 1.66 -10.18 -10.21
C MET A 175 1.09 -8.82 -10.62
N ALA A 176 -0.06 -8.79 -11.27
CA ALA A 176 -0.61 -7.56 -11.81
C ALA A 176 -1.73 -6.99 -10.93
N THR A 177 -1.65 -5.72 -10.61
CA THR A 177 -2.71 -4.94 -9.96
C THR A 177 -3.49 -4.18 -11.02
N LEU A 178 -4.82 -4.38 -11.06
CA LEU A 178 -5.69 -3.76 -12.07
C LEU A 178 -5.88 -2.26 -11.83
N PHE A 179 -6.02 -1.83 -10.57
CA PHE A 179 -6.23 -0.44 -10.21
C PHE A 179 -5.35 -0.02 -9.04
N HIS A 180 -4.45 0.93 -9.30
CA HIS A 180 -3.59 1.53 -8.30
C HIS A 180 -3.71 3.06 -8.36
N TRP A 181 -4.98 3.54 -8.22
CA TRP A 181 -5.44 4.91 -7.98
C TRP A 181 -5.51 5.82 -9.23
N ASP A 182 -5.00 5.40 -10.36
CA ASP A 182 -4.94 6.17 -11.61
C ASP A 182 -6.22 6.00 -12.46
N LEU A 183 -7.38 6.38 -11.87
CA LEU A 183 -8.65 6.42 -12.58
C LEU A 183 -8.56 7.35 -13.80
N PRO A 184 -9.02 6.95 -15.01
CA PRO A 184 -9.14 7.85 -16.14
C PRO A 184 -9.91 9.14 -15.77
N GLN A 185 -9.36 10.31 -16.14
CA GLN A 185 -9.97 11.59 -15.79
C GLN A 185 -11.39 11.73 -16.35
N THR A 186 -11.64 11.19 -17.53
CA THR A 186 -12.97 11.16 -18.15
C THR A 186 -14.01 10.43 -17.30
N LEU A 187 -13.63 9.34 -16.62
CA LEU A 187 -14.53 8.68 -15.67
C LEU A 187 -14.73 9.53 -14.42
N GLN A 188 -13.69 10.23 -13.96
CA GLN A 188 -13.80 11.15 -12.83
C GLN A 188 -14.75 12.31 -13.15
N ASP A 189 -14.67 12.86 -14.34
CA ASP A 189 -15.55 13.94 -14.83
C ASP A 189 -17.02 13.47 -14.93
N ALA A 190 -17.24 12.17 -15.15
CA ALA A 190 -18.56 11.53 -15.13
C ALA A 190 -19.02 11.12 -13.71
N GLY A 191 -18.32 11.55 -12.65
CA GLY A 191 -18.64 11.29 -11.25
C GLY A 191 -17.70 10.30 -10.54
N GLY A 192 -16.69 9.76 -11.22
CA GLY A 192 -15.66 8.91 -10.63
C GLY A 192 -16.24 7.70 -9.87
N TRP A 193 -15.62 7.33 -8.77
CA TRP A 193 -16.11 6.23 -7.93
C TRP A 193 -17.40 6.55 -7.15
N GLU A 194 -17.87 7.81 -7.12
CA GLU A 194 -19.22 8.13 -6.62
C GLU A 194 -20.31 7.64 -7.57
N ASN A 195 -20.00 7.56 -8.86
CA ASN A 195 -20.88 6.98 -9.86
C ASN A 195 -20.74 5.46 -9.85
N ARG A 196 -21.82 4.76 -9.54
CA ARG A 196 -21.85 3.28 -9.51
C ARG A 196 -21.40 2.65 -10.84
N ASP A 197 -21.66 3.30 -11.97
CA ASP A 197 -21.30 2.79 -13.29
C ASP A 197 -19.78 2.60 -13.44
N THR A 198 -18.96 3.33 -12.68
CA THR A 198 -17.50 3.15 -12.66
C THR A 198 -17.11 1.72 -12.23
N ALA A 199 -17.85 1.11 -11.31
CA ALA A 199 -17.59 -0.29 -10.91
C ALA A 199 -17.81 -1.28 -12.08
N TYR A 200 -18.80 -1.04 -12.91
CA TYR A 200 -19.03 -1.87 -14.11
C TYR A 200 -18.00 -1.60 -15.21
N ARG A 201 -17.59 -0.33 -15.41
CA ARG A 201 -16.49 0.02 -16.32
C ARG A 201 -15.17 -0.62 -15.89
N PHE A 202 -14.95 -0.70 -14.59
CA PHE A 202 -13.78 -1.39 -14.04
C PHE A 202 -13.80 -2.90 -14.36
N ALA A 203 -14.95 -3.55 -14.28
CA ALA A 203 -15.10 -4.95 -14.65
C ALA A 203 -14.87 -5.18 -16.14
N GLU A 204 -15.38 -4.30 -17.01
CA GLU A 204 -15.14 -4.34 -18.46
C GLU A 204 -13.63 -4.20 -18.78
N TYR A 205 -12.95 -3.26 -18.12
CA TYR A 205 -11.50 -3.08 -18.21
C TYR A 205 -10.75 -4.32 -17.73
N ALA A 206 -11.15 -4.90 -16.60
CA ALA A 206 -10.57 -6.12 -16.07
C ALA A 206 -10.72 -7.29 -17.04
N GLU A 207 -11.92 -7.52 -17.58
CA GLU A 207 -12.17 -8.57 -18.58
C GLU A 207 -11.28 -8.40 -19.82
N LEU A 208 -11.12 -7.17 -20.30
CA LEU A 208 -10.25 -6.85 -21.43
C LEU A 208 -8.80 -7.26 -21.16
N LEU A 209 -8.28 -6.96 -19.96
CA LEU A 209 -6.93 -7.35 -19.57
C LEU A 209 -6.80 -8.86 -19.39
N TYR A 210 -7.78 -9.52 -18.80
CA TYR A 210 -7.77 -10.99 -18.67
C TYR A 210 -7.72 -11.68 -20.02
N ARG A 211 -8.46 -11.20 -21.03
CA ARG A 211 -8.40 -11.71 -22.40
C ARG A 211 -7.08 -11.37 -23.10
N GLY A 212 -6.47 -10.22 -22.78
CA GLY A 212 -5.24 -9.75 -23.44
C GLY A 212 -3.93 -10.28 -22.88
N LEU A 213 -3.92 -10.62 -21.58
CA LEU A 213 -2.72 -10.96 -20.79
C LEU A 213 -2.91 -12.16 -19.85
N GLY A 214 -4.15 -12.68 -19.74
CA GLY A 214 -4.51 -13.63 -18.68
C GLY A 214 -3.82 -14.97 -18.75
N ASP A 215 -3.36 -15.39 -19.93
CA ASP A 215 -2.58 -16.61 -20.15
C ASP A 215 -1.15 -16.53 -19.60
N ARG A 216 -0.69 -15.33 -19.21
CA ARG A 216 0.69 -15.03 -18.83
C ARG A 216 0.84 -14.51 -17.41
N ILE A 217 -0.24 -14.10 -16.76
CA ILE A 217 -0.23 -13.52 -15.42
C ILE A 217 -0.93 -14.48 -14.45
N PRO A 218 -0.18 -15.17 -13.59
CA PRO A 218 -0.75 -16.18 -12.68
C PRO A 218 -1.49 -15.59 -11.48
N VAL A 219 -1.24 -14.32 -11.14
CA VAL A 219 -1.84 -13.66 -9.99
C VAL A 219 -2.32 -12.25 -10.35
N TRP A 220 -3.59 -11.99 -10.10
CA TRP A 220 -4.23 -10.70 -10.30
C TRP A 220 -4.67 -10.09 -8.97
N LEU A 221 -4.37 -8.82 -8.78
CA LEU A 221 -4.90 -8.02 -7.69
C LEU A 221 -5.89 -7.02 -8.25
N THR A 222 -7.09 -6.97 -7.70
CA THR A 222 -8.17 -6.15 -8.25
C THR A 222 -7.92 -4.67 -7.98
N ILE A 223 -7.96 -4.28 -6.72
CA ILE A 223 -7.84 -2.89 -6.28
C ILE A 223 -6.74 -2.80 -5.23
N ASN A 224 -5.86 -1.81 -5.40
CA ASN A 224 -4.89 -1.44 -4.38
C ASN A 224 -5.53 -0.51 -3.37
N GLU A 225 -5.49 -0.91 -2.10
CA GLU A 225 -5.82 -0.07 -0.95
C GLU A 225 -7.10 0.77 -1.12
N PRO A 226 -8.28 0.16 -1.27
CA PRO A 226 -9.51 0.91 -1.42
C PRO A 226 -9.74 1.91 -0.28
N LYS A 227 -9.27 1.58 0.93
CA LYS A 227 -9.31 2.47 2.08
C LYS A 227 -8.54 3.77 1.84
N THR A 228 -7.33 3.70 1.29
CA THR A 228 -6.49 4.87 1.02
C THR A 228 -7.12 5.79 -0.03
N VAL A 229 -7.74 5.22 -1.07
CA VAL A 229 -8.54 6.00 -2.02
C VAL A 229 -9.67 6.74 -1.29
N VAL A 230 -10.39 6.05 -0.42
CA VAL A 230 -11.51 6.62 0.35
C VAL A 230 -11.03 7.74 1.28
N GLN A 231 -10.03 7.45 2.12
CA GLN A 231 -9.57 8.39 3.13
C GLN A 231 -8.81 9.56 2.52
N ASN A 232 -7.80 9.29 1.73
CA ASN A 232 -6.94 10.36 1.19
C ASN A 232 -7.57 11.07 0.00
N GLY A 233 -8.33 10.36 -0.84
CA GLY A 233 -8.93 10.94 -2.03
C GLY A 233 -10.26 11.66 -1.80
N TYR A 234 -11.12 11.13 -0.91
CA TYR A 234 -12.49 11.63 -0.74
C TYR A 234 -12.81 12.19 0.65
N LEU A 235 -12.15 11.69 1.72
CA LEU A 235 -12.41 12.16 3.08
C LEU A 235 -11.52 13.37 3.45
N HIS A 236 -10.22 13.31 3.11
CA HIS A 236 -9.23 14.32 3.50
C HIS A 236 -8.72 15.17 2.33
N GLY A 237 -8.80 14.69 1.12
CA GLY A 237 -8.40 15.42 -0.08
C GLY A 237 -6.87 15.56 -0.26
N HIS A 238 -6.08 14.71 0.41
CA HIS A 238 -4.62 14.70 0.30
C HIS A 238 -4.10 14.02 -0.97
N HIS A 239 -4.91 13.13 -1.55
CA HIS A 239 -4.64 12.46 -2.82
C HIS A 239 -5.73 12.79 -3.85
N ALA A 240 -5.46 12.45 -5.11
CA ALA A 240 -6.47 12.53 -6.16
C ALA A 240 -7.73 11.69 -5.78
N PRO A 241 -8.93 12.18 -6.10
CA PRO A 241 -9.28 13.40 -6.82
C PRO A 241 -9.28 14.68 -5.96
N GLY A 242 -9.00 14.62 -4.66
CA GLY A 242 -8.82 15.79 -3.79
C GLY A 242 -10.09 16.32 -3.14
N PHE A 243 -11.10 15.47 -2.96
CA PHE A 243 -12.36 15.83 -2.32
C PHE A 243 -12.30 15.76 -0.80
N GLN A 244 -13.22 16.46 -0.14
CA GLN A 244 -13.41 16.47 1.30
C GLN A 244 -14.90 16.29 1.63
N ASP A 245 -15.44 15.12 1.28
CA ASP A 245 -16.85 14.77 1.49
C ASP A 245 -16.98 13.41 2.18
N PRO A 246 -17.22 13.36 3.51
CA PRO A 246 -17.39 12.11 4.23
C PRO A 246 -18.55 11.24 3.74
N GLN A 247 -19.61 11.86 3.19
CA GLN A 247 -20.74 11.09 2.67
C GLN A 247 -20.41 10.44 1.32
N ALA A 248 -19.63 11.11 0.48
CA ALA A 248 -19.10 10.55 -0.75
C ALA A 248 -18.09 9.45 -0.45
N ALA A 249 -17.18 9.68 0.49
CA ALA A 249 -16.08 8.76 0.83
C ALA A 249 -16.57 7.32 1.08
N TYR A 250 -17.58 7.14 1.93
CA TYR A 250 -18.07 5.79 2.24
C TYR A 250 -18.95 5.19 1.15
N LEU A 251 -19.63 5.99 0.33
CA LEU A 251 -20.26 5.51 -0.91
C LEU A 251 -19.19 4.98 -1.88
N VAL A 252 -18.07 5.68 -2.02
CA VAL A 252 -16.93 5.26 -2.82
C VAL A 252 -16.33 3.95 -2.30
N ALA A 253 -16.25 3.77 -0.96
CA ALA A 253 -15.83 2.50 -0.37
C ALA A 253 -16.71 1.32 -0.85
N HIS A 254 -18.02 1.53 -0.90
CA HIS A 254 -18.95 0.52 -1.42
C HIS A 254 -18.74 0.23 -2.90
N HIS A 255 -18.59 1.26 -3.74
CA HIS A 255 -18.45 1.08 -5.18
C HIS A 255 -17.09 0.49 -5.58
N LEU A 256 -16.00 0.82 -4.86
CA LEU A 256 -14.70 0.17 -5.06
C LEU A 256 -14.80 -1.33 -4.77
N GLN A 257 -15.44 -1.71 -3.67
CA GLN A 257 -15.62 -3.12 -3.32
C GLN A 257 -16.56 -3.85 -4.30
N LEU A 258 -17.61 -3.16 -4.79
CA LEU A 258 -18.44 -3.70 -5.86
C LEU A 258 -17.63 -3.95 -7.14
N GLY A 259 -16.75 -3.00 -7.52
CA GLY A 259 -15.82 -3.16 -8.63
C GLY A 259 -14.87 -4.35 -8.43
N HIS A 260 -14.37 -4.54 -7.20
CA HIS A 260 -13.58 -5.73 -6.86
C HIS A 260 -14.34 -7.02 -7.19
N GLY A 261 -15.55 -7.19 -6.66
CA GLY A 261 -16.33 -8.41 -6.85
C GLY A 261 -16.69 -8.65 -8.32
N LEU A 262 -17.09 -7.61 -9.05
CA LEU A 262 -17.36 -7.68 -10.50
C LEU A 262 -16.10 -8.07 -11.30
N ALA A 263 -14.92 -7.60 -10.92
CA ALA A 263 -13.66 -8.00 -11.57
C ALA A 263 -13.31 -9.46 -11.29
N VAL A 264 -13.61 -9.97 -10.07
CA VAL A 264 -13.47 -11.41 -9.76
C VAL A 264 -14.39 -12.24 -10.64
N GLU A 265 -15.67 -11.87 -10.76
CA GLU A 265 -16.62 -12.57 -11.63
C GLU A 265 -16.18 -12.53 -13.10
N ALA A 266 -15.64 -11.39 -13.58
CA ALA A 266 -15.13 -11.25 -14.94
C ALA A 266 -13.96 -12.22 -15.23
N LEU A 267 -13.00 -12.37 -14.28
CA LEU A 267 -11.92 -13.36 -14.42
C LEU A 267 -12.48 -14.79 -14.50
N ARG A 268 -13.38 -15.16 -13.58
CA ARG A 268 -13.98 -16.49 -13.55
C ARG A 268 -14.73 -16.82 -14.85
N ALA A 269 -15.40 -15.83 -15.45
CA ALA A 269 -16.10 -15.99 -16.71
C ALA A 269 -15.16 -16.27 -17.91
N THR A 270 -13.87 -15.95 -17.81
CA THR A 270 -12.89 -16.32 -18.85
C THR A 270 -12.47 -17.78 -18.81
N GLY A 271 -12.76 -18.51 -17.73
CA GLY A 271 -12.28 -19.87 -17.49
C GLY A 271 -10.80 -19.96 -17.12
N SER A 272 -10.18 -18.84 -16.72
CA SER A 272 -8.77 -18.80 -16.33
C SER A 272 -8.53 -19.46 -14.97
N ASP A 273 -7.42 -20.18 -14.84
CA ASP A 273 -6.92 -20.73 -13.57
C ASP A 273 -6.07 -19.72 -12.78
N ALA A 274 -5.92 -18.48 -13.26
CA ALA A 274 -5.20 -17.45 -12.57
C ALA A 274 -5.88 -17.12 -11.22
N ARG A 275 -5.05 -16.87 -10.23
CA ARG A 275 -5.50 -16.51 -8.87
C ARG A 275 -5.83 -15.03 -8.79
N ILE A 276 -6.85 -14.68 -7.99
CA ILE A 276 -7.32 -13.31 -7.87
C ILE A 276 -7.69 -12.97 -6.41
N GLY A 277 -7.41 -11.74 -6.01
CA GLY A 277 -7.81 -11.16 -4.73
C GLY A 277 -7.61 -9.65 -4.69
N PRO A 278 -8.00 -8.97 -3.61
CA PRO A 278 -7.73 -7.56 -3.38
C PRO A 278 -6.36 -7.36 -2.72
N ALA A 279 -5.83 -6.12 -2.76
CA ALA A 279 -4.69 -5.70 -1.95
C ALA A 279 -5.16 -4.70 -0.89
N LEU A 280 -5.10 -5.09 0.38
CA LEU A 280 -5.60 -4.31 1.49
C LEU A 280 -4.46 -3.85 2.41
N ASN A 281 -4.40 -2.54 2.70
CA ASN A 281 -3.54 -2.02 3.75
C ASN A 281 -4.25 -2.16 5.09
N LEU A 282 -3.71 -3.00 5.93
CA LEU A 282 -4.30 -3.39 7.20
C LEU A 282 -3.43 -2.91 8.37
N HIS A 283 -4.09 -2.44 9.42
CA HIS A 283 -3.42 -1.85 10.58
C HIS A 283 -3.93 -2.47 11.87
N PRO A 284 -3.07 -2.99 12.76
CA PRO A 284 -3.49 -3.31 14.11
C PRO A 284 -3.99 -2.04 14.80
N CYS A 285 -5.19 -2.11 15.38
CA CYS A 285 -5.80 -1.00 16.11
C CYS A 285 -5.90 -1.39 17.58
N TYR A 286 -5.09 -0.73 18.41
CA TYR A 286 -5.02 -0.97 19.85
C TYR A 286 -5.69 0.15 20.61
N PRO A 287 -6.30 -0.10 21.79
CA PRO A 287 -6.69 0.97 22.68
C PRO A 287 -5.44 1.70 23.22
N ALA A 288 -5.50 3.02 23.32
CA ALA A 288 -4.38 3.81 23.83
C ALA A 288 -4.20 3.66 25.36
N ASP A 289 -5.20 3.18 26.08
CA ASP A 289 -5.17 2.87 27.50
C ASP A 289 -6.19 1.76 27.83
N ASP A 290 -6.20 1.26 29.07
CA ASP A 290 -7.04 0.15 29.50
C ASP A 290 -8.51 0.54 29.76
N SER A 291 -8.93 1.76 29.41
CA SER A 291 -10.32 2.18 29.60
C SER A 291 -11.27 1.47 28.64
N ALA A 292 -12.50 1.23 29.11
CA ALA A 292 -13.54 0.67 28.28
C ALA A 292 -13.91 1.60 27.10
N GLU A 293 -13.72 2.91 27.29
CA GLU A 293 -13.94 3.95 26.28
C GLU A 293 -12.92 3.82 25.14
N ALA A 294 -11.62 3.71 25.45
CA ALA A 294 -10.55 3.50 24.44
C ALA A 294 -10.74 2.17 23.72
N THR A 295 -11.12 1.10 24.45
CA THR A 295 -11.41 -0.22 23.85
C THR A 295 -12.56 -0.12 22.84
N ARG A 296 -13.67 0.56 23.19
CA ARG A 296 -14.79 0.76 22.25
C ARG A 296 -14.41 1.63 21.05
N ALA A 297 -13.64 2.70 21.30
CA ALA A 297 -13.17 3.60 20.24
C ALA A 297 -12.24 2.88 19.27
N SER A 298 -11.28 2.09 19.78
CA SER A 298 -10.36 1.32 18.93
C SER A 298 -11.09 0.25 18.11
N HIS A 299 -12.11 -0.40 18.68
CA HIS A 299 -12.94 -1.36 17.94
C HIS A 299 -13.71 -0.70 16.79
N LEU A 300 -14.30 0.48 16.99
CA LEU A 300 -14.98 1.20 15.92
C LEU A 300 -13.97 1.72 14.88
N TYR A 301 -12.81 2.21 15.33
CA TYR A 301 -11.72 2.65 14.46
C TYR A 301 -11.25 1.51 13.56
N ASP A 302 -11.01 0.33 14.12
CA ASP A 302 -10.74 -0.90 13.39
C ASP A 302 -11.86 -1.26 12.39
N GLY A 303 -13.10 -0.95 12.75
CA GLY A 303 -14.24 -1.07 11.86
C GLY A 303 -14.03 -0.34 10.54
N TYR A 304 -13.61 0.91 10.60
CA TYR A 304 -13.35 1.74 9.42
C TYR A 304 -12.03 1.41 8.72
N GLU A 305 -11.00 1.05 9.49
CA GLU A 305 -9.67 0.78 8.94
C GLU A 305 -9.58 -0.60 8.26
N ASN A 306 -10.18 -1.62 8.85
CA ASN A 306 -9.98 -3.01 8.45
C ASN A 306 -11.29 -3.71 8.10
N ARG A 307 -12.26 -3.77 9.07
CA ARG A 307 -13.44 -4.64 8.96
C ARG A 307 -14.41 -4.20 7.87
N LEU A 308 -14.48 -2.92 7.54
CA LEU A 308 -15.33 -2.43 6.44
C LEU A 308 -14.99 -3.12 5.11
N TYR A 309 -13.72 -3.47 4.92
CA TYR A 309 -13.21 -4.14 3.72
C TYR A 309 -13.12 -5.65 3.89
N LEU A 310 -12.60 -6.12 5.02
CA LEU A 310 -12.45 -7.56 5.27
C LEU A 310 -13.78 -8.28 5.41
N ASP A 311 -14.73 -7.74 6.20
CA ASP A 311 -16.03 -8.40 6.44
C ASP A 311 -16.87 -8.43 5.17
N SER A 312 -16.87 -7.35 4.38
CA SER A 312 -17.65 -7.31 3.14
C SER A 312 -17.14 -8.31 2.10
N ILE A 313 -15.80 -8.44 1.97
CA ILE A 313 -15.18 -9.34 0.98
C ILE A 313 -15.22 -10.79 1.47
N LEU A 314 -14.88 -11.06 2.74
CA LEU A 314 -14.69 -12.42 3.23
C LEU A 314 -15.92 -13.01 3.94
N LYS A 315 -16.87 -12.17 4.42
CA LYS A 315 -18.10 -12.60 5.11
C LYS A 315 -19.38 -12.20 4.37
N GLY A 316 -19.29 -11.37 3.33
CA GLY A 316 -20.47 -10.89 2.60
C GLY A 316 -21.38 -9.96 3.41
N SER A 317 -20.84 -9.28 4.41
CA SER A 317 -21.59 -8.36 5.26
C SER A 317 -20.73 -7.18 5.72
N TYR A 318 -21.32 -6.00 5.85
CA TYR A 318 -20.64 -4.87 6.49
C TYR A 318 -20.71 -4.97 8.03
N PRO A 319 -19.69 -4.45 8.75
CA PRO A 319 -19.71 -4.39 10.22
C PRO A 319 -20.90 -3.57 10.71
N ALA A 320 -21.73 -4.16 11.57
CA ALA A 320 -22.98 -3.54 12.05
C ALA A 320 -22.72 -2.25 12.85
N ASP A 321 -21.63 -2.18 13.59
CA ASP A 321 -21.22 -1.01 14.36
C ASP A 321 -20.83 0.16 13.46
N VAL A 322 -20.15 -0.10 12.34
CA VAL A 322 -19.80 0.92 11.32
C VAL A 322 -21.08 1.43 10.63
N LEU A 323 -21.97 0.54 10.20
CA LEU A 323 -23.23 0.96 9.58
C LEU A 323 -24.10 1.75 10.55
N ALA A 324 -24.13 1.37 11.83
CA ALA A 324 -24.86 2.12 12.86
C ALA A 324 -24.27 3.51 13.11
N ASP A 325 -22.94 3.63 13.09
CA ASP A 325 -22.26 4.92 13.26
C ASP A 325 -22.45 5.85 12.05
N LEU A 326 -22.37 5.32 10.83
CA LEU A 326 -22.68 6.06 9.59
C LEU A 326 -24.16 6.50 9.56
N GLY A 327 -25.05 5.67 10.07
CA GLY A 327 -26.50 5.87 10.10
C GLY A 327 -27.22 5.42 8.82
N PRO A 328 -28.53 5.11 8.95
CA PRO A 328 -29.33 4.55 7.86
C PRO A 328 -29.54 5.51 6.68
N ASP A 329 -29.42 6.81 6.93
CA ASP A 329 -29.56 7.85 5.91
C ASP A 329 -28.24 8.25 5.24
N SER A 330 -27.12 7.57 5.57
CA SER A 330 -25.85 7.82 4.90
C SER A 330 -25.93 7.50 3.41
N ARG A 331 -25.12 8.18 2.59
CA ARG A 331 -25.05 7.87 1.15
C ARG A 331 -24.61 6.43 0.90
N MET A 332 -23.73 5.87 1.76
CA MET A 332 -23.34 4.47 1.69
C MET A 332 -24.53 3.55 1.90
N ALA A 333 -25.28 3.70 3.02
CA ALA A 333 -26.41 2.82 3.34
C ALA A 333 -27.48 2.83 2.24
N ARG A 334 -27.77 4.00 1.68
CA ARG A 334 -28.71 4.16 0.55
C ARG A 334 -28.16 3.69 -0.79
N GLY A 335 -26.84 3.60 -0.93
CA GLY A 335 -26.17 3.15 -2.15
C GLY A 335 -26.11 1.63 -2.29
N ILE A 336 -26.19 0.89 -1.18
CA ILE A 336 -26.20 -0.57 -1.18
C ILE A 336 -27.51 -1.07 -1.80
N ARG A 337 -27.41 -1.96 -2.78
CA ARG A 337 -28.55 -2.60 -3.45
C ARG A 337 -28.57 -4.09 -3.17
N ASP A 338 -29.76 -4.69 -3.36
CA ASP A 338 -29.92 -6.14 -3.26
C ASP A 338 -28.94 -6.86 -4.20
N GLY A 339 -28.21 -7.83 -3.65
CA GLY A 339 -27.21 -8.60 -4.38
C GLY A 339 -25.78 -8.04 -4.37
N ASP A 340 -25.57 -6.77 -3.99
CA ASP A 340 -24.24 -6.16 -4.01
C ASP A 340 -23.23 -6.92 -3.12
N LEU A 341 -23.61 -7.26 -1.90
CA LEU A 341 -22.73 -7.96 -0.97
C LEU A 341 -22.38 -9.37 -1.45
N LYS A 342 -23.26 -10.01 -2.20
CA LYS A 342 -22.98 -11.30 -2.83
C LYS A 342 -21.92 -11.15 -3.93
N ILE A 343 -21.98 -10.07 -4.72
CA ILE A 343 -20.97 -9.76 -5.74
C ILE A 343 -19.64 -9.43 -5.06
N ILE A 344 -19.65 -8.54 -4.06
CA ILE A 344 -18.46 -8.11 -3.31
C ILE A 344 -17.74 -9.31 -2.69
N SER A 345 -18.47 -10.28 -2.17
CA SER A 345 -17.92 -11.50 -1.56
C SER A 345 -17.73 -12.65 -2.56
N ALA A 346 -17.59 -12.36 -3.85
CA ALA A 346 -17.19 -13.37 -4.83
C ALA A 346 -15.91 -14.08 -4.37
N PRO A 347 -15.82 -15.43 -4.45
CA PRO A 347 -14.70 -16.18 -3.88
C PRO A 347 -13.35 -15.76 -4.44
N ILE A 348 -12.43 -15.39 -3.55
CA ILE A 348 -11.05 -15.03 -3.86
C ILE A 348 -10.10 -16.20 -3.58
N ASP A 349 -8.92 -16.23 -4.22
CA ASP A 349 -7.90 -17.27 -4.05
C ASP A 349 -6.78 -16.87 -3.09
N LEU A 350 -6.63 -15.58 -2.84
CA LEU A 350 -5.62 -15.01 -1.94
C LEU A 350 -6.08 -13.64 -1.43
N LEU A 351 -5.54 -13.24 -0.31
CA LEU A 351 -5.61 -11.87 0.18
C LEU A 351 -4.19 -11.28 0.18
N ALA A 352 -4.01 -10.17 -0.53
CA ALA A 352 -2.79 -9.40 -0.47
C ALA A 352 -2.87 -8.41 0.70
N VAL A 353 -1.86 -8.47 1.57
CA VAL A 353 -1.75 -7.66 2.80
C VAL A 353 -0.62 -6.67 2.65
N GLN A 354 -0.88 -5.44 3.03
CA GLN A 354 0.11 -4.37 3.15
C GLN A 354 0.12 -3.89 4.59
N TYR A 355 1.31 -3.76 5.17
CA TYR A 355 1.44 -3.30 6.55
C TYR A 355 2.54 -2.25 6.65
N TYR A 356 2.23 -1.13 7.30
CA TYR A 356 3.15 -0.02 7.49
C TYR A 356 3.21 0.52 8.92
N THR A 357 2.09 0.53 9.65
CA THR A 357 1.98 1.20 10.95
C THR A 357 0.85 0.63 11.80
N PRO A 358 0.95 0.61 13.14
CA PRO A 358 -0.17 0.38 14.03
C PRO A 358 -0.91 1.69 14.34
N TYR A 359 -2.12 1.57 14.87
CA TYR A 359 -2.85 2.68 15.48
C TYR A 359 -3.11 2.43 16.96
N TYR A 360 -2.88 3.43 17.79
CA TYR A 360 -3.24 3.45 19.21
C TYR A 360 -4.32 4.50 19.43
N VAL A 361 -5.54 4.05 19.73
CA VAL A 361 -6.77 4.86 19.68
C VAL A 361 -7.20 5.26 21.07
N THR A 362 -7.33 6.55 21.32
CA THR A 362 -7.80 7.11 22.61
C THR A 362 -9.31 6.93 22.79
N ALA A 363 -9.80 7.18 24.01
CA ALA A 363 -11.21 7.17 24.32
C ALA A 363 -12.06 8.15 23.46
N THR A 364 -11.42 9.18 22.88
CA THR A 364 -12.08 10.15 21.99
C THR A 364 -12.02 9.77 20.51
N GLY A 365 -11.34 8.65 20.16
CA GLY A 365 -11.16 8.19 18.78
C GLY A 365 -9.98 8.84 18.04
N ASP A 366 -9.19 9.67 18.73
CA ASP A 366 -7.95 10.21 18.17
C ASP A 366 -6.84 9.14 18.26
N THR A 367 -5.83 9.21 17.38
CA THR A 367 -4.67 8.32 17.44
C THR A 367 -3.50 8.98 18.15
N VAL A 368 -2.66 8.17 18.81
CA VAL A 368 -1.43 8.62 19.46
C VAL A 368 -0.24 7.82 18.97
N THR A 369 0.90 8.50 18.86
CA THR A 369 2.18 7.88 18.50
C THR A 369 2.81 7.23 19.72
N ARG A 370 3.21 5.95 19.58
CA ARG A 370 3.84 5.16 20.65
C ARG A 370 5.24 4.70 20.30
N TRP A 371 5.55 4.60 19.03
CA TRP A 371 6.80 4.06 18.50
C TRP A 371 7.54 5.12 17.70
N PRO A 372 8.85 4.96 17.50
CA PRO A 372 9.60 5.83 16.59
C PRO A 372 8.96 5.87 15.20
N THR A 373 8.94 7.03 14.59
CA THR A 373 8.45 7.22 13.22
C THR A 373 9.59 7.17 12.22
N SER A 374 9.24 6.82 10.98
CA SER A 374 10.14 6.94 9.84
C SER A 374 10.24 8.41 9.36
N GLN A 375 10.84 8.64 8.20
CA GLN A 375 10.79 9.94 7.51
C GLN A 375 9.33 10.34 7.17
N ALA A 376 8.45 9.37 6.97
CA ALA A 376 7.00 9.58 6.88
C ALA A 376 6.41 9.63 8.30
N ASP A 377 6.08 10.81 8.79
CA ASP A 377 5.63 11.04 10.19
C ASP A 377 4.46 10.15 10.63
N TRP A 378 3.64 9.70 9.70
CA TRP A 378 2.50 8.81 9.96
C TRP A 378 2.91 7.36 10.21
N GLN A 379 4.11 6.93 9.75
CA GLN A 379 4.56 5.55 9.84
C GLN A 379 5.32 5.32 11.15
N GLN A 380 4.71 4.64 12.10
CA GLN A 380 5.37 4.15 13.30
C GLN A 380 6.07 2.81 13.01
N ILE A 381 7.32 2.69 13.41
CA ILE A 381 8.13 1.46 13.20
C ILE A 381 7.77 0.47 14.31
N TYR A 382 6.94 -0.52 13.97
CA TYR A 382 6.46 -1.55 14.89
C TYR A 382 6.37 -2.92 14.20
N PRO A 383 7.44 -3.71 14.21
CA PRO A 383 7.49 -5.00 13.49
C PRO A 383 6.45 -6.02 13.95
N ASP A 384 6.12 -6.08 15.26
CA ASP A 384 5.12 -6.99 15.78
C ASP A 384 3.73 -6.80 15.16
N GLY A 385 3.42 -5.60 14.67
CA GLY A 385 2.17 -5.35 13.96
C GLY A 385 2.02 -6.17 12.67
N MET A 386 3.11 -6.55 12.01
CA MET A 386 3.09 -7.50 10.89
C MET A 386 2.59 -8.87 11.35
N TYR A 387 3.14 -9.37 12.46
CA TYR A 387 2.69 -10.63 13.06
C TYR A 387 1.22 -10.56 13.47
N ASP A 388 0.83 -9.50 14.18
CA ASP A 388 -0.53 -9.34 14.71
C ASP A 388 -1.57 -9.30 13.60
N ILE A 389 -1.31 -8.58 12.50
CA ILE A 389 -2.28 -8.48 11.40
C ILE A 389 -2.40 -9.78 10.61
N LEU A 390 -1.28 -10.46 10.33
CA LEU A 390 -1.28 -11.72 9.59
C LEU A 390 -2.00 -12.83 10.38
N THR A 391 -1.69 -12.98 11.68
CA THR A 391 -2.32 -13.97 12.55
C THR A 391 -3.81 -13.66 12.79
N ARG A 392 -4.15 -12.38 12.96
CA ARG A 392 -5.53 -11.93 13.09
C ARG A 392 -6.37 -12.27 11.87
N VAL A 393 -5.89 -11.97 10.66
CA VAL A 393 -6.62 -12.29 9.43
C VAL A 393 -6.91 -13.80 9.36
N THR A 394 -5.90 -14.63 9.61
CA THR A 394 -6.07 -16.10 9.59
C THR A 394 -7.05 -16.58 10.66
N ARG A 395 -6.99 -16.01 11.87
CA ARG A 395 -7.88 -16.37 12.99
C ARG A 395 -9.33 -15.97 12.73
N ASP A 396 -9.57 -14.72 12.25
CA ASP A 396 -10.91 -14.11 12.19
C ASP A 396 -11.67 -14.43 10.90
N TYR A 397 -10.93 -14.79 9.82
CA TYR A 397 -11.47 -15.02 8.47
C TYR A 397 -11.15 -16.39 7.88
N GLY A 398 -10.40 -17.21 8.60
CA GLY A 398 -9.99 -18.55 8.14
C GLY A 398 -8.68 -18.54 7.35
N PRO A 399 -8.23 -19.72 6.90
CA PRO A 399 -6.91 -19.90 6.31
C PRO A 399 -6.88 -19.50 4.81
N VAL A 400 -7.33 -18.31 4.47
CA VAL A 400 -7.14 -17.79 3.11
C VAL A 400 -5.64 -17.60 2.85
N PRO A 401 -5.10 -18.02 1.69
CA PRO A 401 -3.71 -17.77 1.36
C PRO A 401 -3.37 -16.28 1.38
N LEU A 402 -2.30 -15.93 2.11
CA LEU A 402 -1.85 -14.54 2.26
C LEU A 402 -0.59 -14.27 1.45
N THR A 403 -0.45 -13.04 1.00
CA THR A 403 0.78 -12.51 0.43
C THR A 403 1.03 -11.11 0.98
N VAL A 404 2.23 -10.83 1.50
CA VAL A 404 2.62 -9.44 1.79
C VAL A 404 3.03 -8.81 0.45
N THR A 405 2.25 -7.83 0.01
CA THR A 405 2.47 -7.18 -1.29
C THR A 405 3.10 -5.80 -1.18
N GLU A 406 3.14 -5.25 0.03
CA GLU A 406 3.89 -4.05 0.34
C GLU A 406 4.27 -4.02 1.82
N ASN A 407 5.55 -3.76 2.06
CA ASN A 407 6.13 -3.34 3.33
C ASN A 407 7.47 -2.67 3.04
N GLY A 408 7.74 -1.52 3.65
CA GLY A 408 8.93 -0.73 3.36
C GLY A 408 9.08 0.46 4.28
N LEU A 409 10.22 1.14 4.14
CA LEU A 409 10.60 2.30 4.93
C LEU A 409 11.16 3.40 4.02
N PRO A 410 10.67 4.65 4.08
CA PRO A 410 11.31 5.76 3.40
C PRO A 410 12.51 6.26 4.22
N GLN A 411 13.57 6.62 3.52
CA GLN A 411 14.74 7.28 4.09
C GLN A 411 15.20 8.42 3.20
N ALA A 412 15.91 9.40 3.79
CA ALA A 412 16.58 10.48 3.06
C ALA A 412 17.89 9.98 2.45
N ASP A 413 17.77 9.03 1.51
CA ASP A 413 18.89 8.35 0.89
C ASP A 413 19.71 9.33 0.03
N THR A 414 21.04 9.27 0.15
CA THR A 414 21.97 10.08 -0.63
C THR A 414 23.00 9.20 -1.32
N LEU A 415 23.34 9.56 -2.56
CA LEU A 415 24.39 8.91 -3.30
C LEU A 415 25.76 9.44 -2.82
N SER A 416 26.59 8.55 -2.29
CA SER A 416 27.95 8.87 -1.85
C SER A 416 28.90 9.08 -3.04
N ALA A 417 30.05 9.70 -2.79
CA ALA A 417 31.04 9.99 -3.84
C ALA A 417 31.64 8.73 -4.48
N ASP A 418 31.64 7.61 -3.77
CA ASP A 418 32.05 6.29 -4.27
C ASP A 418 30.97 5.56 -5.08
N GLY A 419 29.80 6.18 -5.21
CA GLY A 419 28.69 5.63 -6.00
C GLY A 419 27.80 4.65 -5.22
N THR A 420 27.92 4.56 -3.90
CA THR A 420 27.08 3.72 -3.04
C THR A 420 25.97 4.52 -2.35
N VAL A 421 24.94 3.83 -1.88
CA VAL A 421 23.87 4.39 -1.04
C VAL A 421 23.74 3.54 0.20
N ASP A 422 24.06 4.13 1.35
CA ASP A 422 23.89 3.48 2.67
C ASP A 422 22.48 3.75 3.20
N ASP A 423 21.72 2.68 3.29
CA ASP A 423 20.34 2.65 3.82
C ASP A 423 20.16 1.57 4.89
N SER A 424 21.13 1.47 5.79
CA SER A 424 21.17 0.48 6.88
C SER A 424 19.92 0.48 7.76
N GLY A 425 19.27 1.62 7.95
CA GLY A 425 17.96 1.70 8.63
C GLY A 425 16.87 0.91 7.93
N ARG A 426 16.84 0.93 6.57
CA ARG A 426 15.92 0.11 5.78
C ARG A 426 16.21 -1.37 5.93
N ILE A 427 17.49 -1.77 6.02
CA ILE A 427 17.88 -3.17 6.29
C ILE A 427 17.32 -3.61 7.63
N SER A 428 17.53 -2.84 8.70
CA SER A 428 17.01 -3.16 10.03
C SER A 428 15.49 -3.27 10.04
N PHE A 429 14.79 -2.32 9.41
CA PHE A 429 13.33 -2.35 9.29
C PHE A 429 12.85 -3.62 8.58
N LEU A 430 13.40 -3.94 7.41
CA LEU A 430 12.99 -5.11 6.62
C LEU A 430 13.28 -6.41 7.36
N ARG A 431 14.47 -6.53 7.97
CA ARG A 431 14.84 -7.71 8.77
C ARG A 431 13.83 -7.97 9.88
N ASP A 432 13.49 -6.96 10.66
CA ASP A 432 12.63 -7.11 11.82
C ASP A 432 11.18 -7.43 11.43
N HIS A 433 10.67 -6.81 10.35
CA HIS A 433 9.33 -7.11 9.80
C HIS A 433 9.26 -8.50 9.14
N MET A 434 10.31 -8.92 8.43
CA MET A 434 10.40 -10.29 7.87
C MET A 434 10.50 -11.34 8.99
N ALA A 435 11.23 -11.05 10.08
CA ALA A 435 11.26 -11.94 11.23
C ALA A 435 9.87 -12.08 11.89
N ALA A 436 9.10 -11.00 11.99
CA ALA A 436 7.71 -11.04 12.46
C ALA A 436 6.80 -11.84 11.52
N ALA A 437 6.96 -11.67 10.20
CA ALA A 437 6.25 -12.47 9.21
C ALA A 437 6.62 -13.97 9.29
N HIS A 438 7.91 -14.30 9.49
CA HIS A 438 8.35 -15.67 9.71
C HIS A 438 7.71 -16.30 10.95
N ARG A 439 7.62 -15.56 12.04
CA ARG A 439 6.94 -16.01 13.27
C ARG A 439 5.47 -16.35 12.99
N ALA A 440 4.76 -15.51 12.22
CA ALA A 440 3.38 -15.79 11.80
C ALA A 440 3.29 -17.09 10.96
N VAL A 441 4.22 -17.30 10.03
CA VAL A 441 4.32 -18.56 9.26
C VAL A 441 4.52 -19.76 10.17
N THR A 442 5.41 -19.65 11.17
CA THR A 442 5.68 -20.71 12.14
C THR A 442 4.43 -21.07 12.95
N ASP A 443 3.58 -20.08 13.24
CA ASP A 443 2.31 -20.24 13.93
C ASP A 443 1.14 -20.66 13.01
N GLY A 444 1.44 -21.01 11.75
CA GLY A 444 0.48 -21.64 10.83
C GLY A 444 -0.23 -20.66 9.89
N VAL A 445 0.18 -19.41 9.80
CA VAL A 445 -0.35 -18.47 8.79
C VAL A 445 0.08 -18.93 7.39
N PRO A 446 -0.85 -19.09 6.42
CA PRO A 446 -0.55 -19.52 5.06
C PRO A 446 0.01 -18.37 4.21
N LEU A 447 1.16 -17.82 4.61
CA LEU A 447 1.86 -16.76 3.89
C LEU A 447 2.75 -17.36 2.79
N GLU A 448 2.55 -16.94 1.54
CA GLU A 448 3.20 -17.51 0.37
C GLU A 448 4.31 -16.64 -0.24
N SER A 449 4.27 -15.33 0.01
CA SER A 449 5.24 -14.40 -0.57
C SER A 449 5.37 -13.10 0.21
N TYR A 450 6.50 -12.41 -0.04
CA TYR A 450 6.78 -11.10 0.53
C TYR A 450 7.37 -10.17 -0.54
N HIS A 451 6.74 -9.01 -0.73
CA HIS A 451 7.18 -8.00 -1.67
C HIS A 451 7.54 -6.72 -0.94
N VAL A 452 8.74 -6.25 -1.17
CA VAL A 452 9.21 -4.96 -0.61
C VAL A 452 8.59 -3.81 -1.40
N TRP A 453 8.07 -2.82 -0.69
CA TRP A 453 7.75 -1.52 -1.25
C TRP A 453 8.94 -0.57 -1.03
N SER A 454 9.66 -0.17 -2.05
CA SER A 454 9.43 -0.35 -3.47
C SER A 454 10.70 -0.87 -4.14
N LEU A 455 10.60 -1.35 -5.40
CA LEU A 455 11.79 -1.71 -6.17
C LEU A 455 12.66 -0.46 -6.42
N LEU A 456 12.06 0.60 -6.96
CA LEU A 456 12.72 1.84 -7.35
C LEU A 456 12.28 3.00 -6.44
N ASP A 457 13.15 3.96 -6.20
CA ASP A 457 12.71 5.28 -5.79
C ASP A 457 11.77 5.83 -6.87
N ASN A 458 10.67 6.45 -6.47
CA ASN A 458 9.59 6.79 -7.37
C ASN A 458 8.85 8.06 -6.96
N PHE A 459 7.78 8.41 -7.67
CA PHE A 459 6.88 9.50 -7.33
C PHE A 459 5.98 9.08 -6.15
N GLU A 460 6.26 9.59 -4.95
CA GLU A 460 5.51 9.27 -3.73
C GLU A 460 4.29 10.18 -3.56
N TRP A 461 3.39 10.12 -4.50
CA TRP A 461 2.08 10.76 -4.49
C TRP A 461 2.15 12.26 -4.16
N ALA A 462 1.45 12.73 -3.10
CA ALA A 462 1.48 14.11 -2.67
C ALA A 462 2.85 14.56 -2.15
N GLU A 463 3.72 13.63 -1.71
CA GLU A 463 5.07 13.91 -1.25
C GLU A 463 6.09 14.10 -2.40
N GLY A 464 5.68 13.85 -3.64
CA GLY A 464 6.55 14.00 -4.81
C GLY A 464 7.76 13.08 -4.76
N TYR A 465 8.95 13.64 -4.86
CA TYR A 465 10.21 12.86 -4.86
C TYR A 465 11.01 13.00 -3.56
N ASP A 466 10.45 13.59 -2.52
CA ASP A 466 11.16 13.82 -1.26
C ASP A 466 11.36 12.54 -0.44
N GLN A 467 10.45 11.58 -0.55
CA GLN A 467 10.51 10.32 0.18
C GLN A 467 11.00 9.20 -0.74
N ARG A 468 12.10 8.53 -0.33
CA ARG A 468 12.72 7.46 -1.10
C ARG A 468 12.45 6.10 -0.47
N TRP A 469 11.60 5.31 -1.11
CA TRP A 469 11.17 3.99 -0.63
C TRP A 469 11.91 2.84 -1.30
N GLY A 470 12.59 3.10 -2.40
CA GLY A 470 13.17 2.09 -3.27
C GLY A 470 14.29 1.29 -2.62
N LEU A 471 14.40 0.01 -2.99
CA LEU A 471 15.63 -0.77 -2.85
C LEU A 471 16.72 -0.25 -3.78
N VAL A 472 16.32 0.38 -4.87
CA VAL A 472 17.20 0.96 -5.88
C VAL A 472 17.03 2.49 -5.89
N TYR A 473 18.13 3.18 -5.70
CA TYR A 473 18.21 4.63 -5.84
C TYR A 473 18.04 5.02 -7.30
N VAL A 474 17.15 5.98 -7.56
CA VAL A 474 16.99 6.62 -8.87
C VAL A 474 17.56 8.04 -8.80
N ASP A 475 18.58 8.30 -9.57
CA ASP A 475 19.06 9.65 -9.81
C ASP A 475 18.12 10.31 -10.83
N TYR A 476 17.11 11.00 -10.36
CA TYR A 476 16.03 11.51 -11.22
C TYR A 476 16.49 12.38 -12.41
N PRO A 477 17.54 13.23 -12.28
CA PRO A 477 18.02 13.98 -13.43
C PRO A 477 18.62 13.13 -14.56
N THR A 478 19.28 12.02 -14.23
CA THR A 478 19.97 11.15 -15.21
C THR A 478 19.24 9.84 -15.44
N GLN A 479 18.29 9.52 -14.59
CA GLN A 479 17.58 8.24 -14.57
C GLN A 479 18.50 7.03 -14.33
N ARG A 480 19.68 7.24 -13.72
CA ARG A 480 20.60 6.17 -13.35
C ARG A 480 20.03 5.38 -12.16
N ARG A 481 20.10 4.04 -12.23
CA ARG A 481 19.74 3.12 -11.15
C ARG A 481 20.97 2.72 -10.37
N VAL A 482 20.92 2.83 -9.05
CA VAL A 482 21.97 2.37 -8.14
C VAL A 482 21.36 1.48 -7.08
N PRO A 483 21.64 0.16 -7.06
CA PRO A 483 21.22 -0.71 -5.98
C PRO A 483 21.75 -0.19 -4.64
N LYS A 484 20.84 0.00 -3.66
CA LYS A 484 21.20 0.43 -2.32
C LYS A 484 21.75 -0.76 -1.53
N ARG A 485 22.34 -0.52 -0.35
CA ARG A 485 22.81 -1.61 0.52
C ARG A 485 21.67 -2.59 0.87
N SER A 486 20.45 -2.09 1.07
CA SER A 486 19.27 -2.92 1.32
C SER A 486 18.95 -3.86 0.16
N ALA A 487 19.14 -3.44 -1.11
CA ALA A 487 18.95 -4.31 -2.27
C ALA A 487 19.94 -5.48 -2.26
N LEU A 488 21.22 -5.20 -1.95
CA LEU A 488 22.26 -6.23 -1.89
C LEU A 488 22.03 -7.18 -0.72
N TRP A 489 21.63 -6.66 0.44
CA TRP A 489 21.22 -7.46 1.59
C TRP A 489 20.00 -8.33 1.25
N TYR A 490 18.96 -7.77 0.62
CA TYR A 490 17.76 -8.50 0.24
C TYR A 490 18.05 -9.62 -0.77
N ARG A 491 19.01 -9.41 -1.69
CA ARG A 491 19.50 -10.48 -2.57
C ARG A 491 20.03 -11.67 -1.78
N GLU A 492 20.76 -11.45 -0.69
CA GLU A 492 21.27 -12.55 0.15
C GLU A 492 20.12 -13.25 0.93
N VAL A 493 19.11 -12.50 1.39
CA VAL A 493 17.87 -13.07 1.97
C VAL A 493 17.19 -14.01 0.97
N ILE A 494 17.04 -13.58 -0.28
CA ILE A 494 16.43 -14.38 -1.34
C ILE A 494 17.23 -15.67 -1.58
N ARG A 495 18.57 -15.57 -1.65
CA ARG A 495 19.46 -16.73 -1.85
C ARG A 495 19.38 -17.73 -0.71
N ALA A 496 19.33 -17.24 0.51
CA ALA A 496 19.23 -18.07 1.71
C ALA A 496 17.80 -18.62 1.92
N ASN A 497 16.79 -18.04 1.27
CA ASN A 497 15.36 -18.22 1.56
C ASN A 497 15.07 -17.96 3.04
N GLY A 498 15.68 -16.94 3.63
CA GLY A 498 15.55 -16.63 5.06
C GLY A 498 16.49 -15.54 5.57
N LEU A 499 16.48 -15.31 6.89
CA LEU A 499 17.25 -14.28 7.59
C LEU A 499 18.39 -14.89 8.40
#